data_0649967c7063abca2ad9840986c77d19
#
_entry.id   0649967c7063abca2ad9840986c77d19
#
_cell.length_a   1.000
_cell.length_b   1.000
_cell.length_c   1.000
_cell.angle_alpha   90.00
_cell.angle_beta   90.00
_cell.angle_gamma   90.00
#
_symmetry.space_group_name_H-M   'P 1'
#
loop_
_entity.id
_entity.type
_entity.pdbx_description
1 polymer ?
#
loop_
_entity_poly.entity_id
_entity_poly.type
_entity_poly.pdbx_seq_one_letter_code
_entity_poly.pdbx_strand_id
1 'polypeptide(L)'
;MDQIQHKYVEVNGLKLHVAETGTGPTTVMFLHGFLEIWYSWRHQMIAIANTGYKAIAPDYRGYGLSDPPPEPEKTSHVDFVDDMVALLDALDIPKEPGRAEADFGRFDAKTVVRNIFILFSKSEIPIAKENEEIMDLVEPSTPLPPWFTDEDMAAYGALYEKSGFQTALQVPYRSMHKHLDIPNSKIEVPAMLIMGEEDYVFKFPGMEDHIRSGEVKTDVPRLETIYVPEGTHFVQEQFPDQVNELLLTFLNSRI
;
A
#
# COMPACT_ATOMS: atom_id res chain seq x y z
N MET A 1 -1.83 1.36 21.08
CA MET A 1 -2.00 0.07 20.38
C MET A 1 -3.01 -0.84 21.08
N ASP A 2 -3.18 -0.73 22.38
CA ASP A 2 -4.11 -1.58 23.17
C ASP A 2 -5.60 -1.43 22.81
N GLN A 3 -5.94 -0.46 21.95
CA GLN A 3 -7.32 -0.23 21.49
C GLN A 3 -7.68 -1.03 20.22
N ILE A 4 -6.68 -1.54 19.50
CA ILE A 4 -6.91 -2.30 18.26
C ILE A 4 -7.03 -3.77 18.59
N GLN A 5 -8.15 -4.37 18.20
CA GLN A 5 -8.44 -5.78 18.37
C GLN A 5 -8.20 -6.53 17.06
N HIS A 6 -7.88 -7.81 17.16
CA HIS A 6 -7.56 -8.65 16.03
C HIS A 6 -8.50 -9.85 15.97
N LYS A 7 -9.02 -10.11 14.78
CA LYS A 7 -9.88 -11.27 14.53
C LYS A 7 -9.56 -11.89 13.19
N TYR A 8 -10.10 -13.08 12.95
CA TYR A 8 -10.02 -13.76 11.67
C TYR A 8 -11.43 -13.98 11.13
N VAL A 9 -11.57 -13.78 9.83
CA VAL A 9 -12.83 -13.99 9.10
C VAL A 9 -12.55 -14.99 7.98
N GLU A 10 -13.36 -16.04 7.89
CA GLU A 10 -13.27 -17.00 6.79
C GLU A 10 -13.94 -16.41 5.55
N VAL A 11 -13.13 -16.25 4.48
CA VAL A 11 -13.57 -15.70 3.19
C VAL A 11 -12.98 -16.57 2.07
N ASN A 12 -13.85 -17.12 1.23
CA ASN A 12 -13.44 -17.94 0.08
C ASN A 12 -12.47 -19.09 0.45
N GLY A 13 -12.65 -19.70 1.61
CA GLY A 13 -11.81 -20.80 2.09
C GLY A 13 -10.46 -20.36 2.70
N LEU A 14 -10.24 -19.07 2.91
CA LEU A 14 -9.07 -18.51 3.57
C LEU A 14 -9.47 -17.77 4.84
N LYS A 15 -8.62 -17.81 5.85
CA LYS A 15 -8.74 -17.00 7.06
C LYS A 15 -8.05 -15.67 6.82
N LEU A 16 -8.83 -14.61 6.64
CA LEU A 16 -8.30 -13.26 6.54
C LEU A 16 -8.23 -12.63 7.93
N HIS A 17 -7.09 -12.07 8.25
CA HIS A 17 -6.89 -11.26 9.44
C HIS A 17 -7.55 -9.89 9.27
N VAL A 18 -8.20 -9.40 10.33
CA VAL A 18 -8.81 -8.07 10.40
C VAL A 18 -8.45 -7.42 11.71
N ALA A 19 -7.75 -6.29 11.65
CA ALA A 19 -7.60 -5.38 12.77
C ALA A 19 -8.84 -4.50 12.87
N GLU A 20 -9.38 -4.28 14.07
CA GLU A 20 -10.56 -3.43 14.26
C GLU A 20 -10.48 -2.61 15.55
N THR A 21 -11.08 -1.42 15.52
CA THR A 21 -11.23 -0.56 16.71
C THR A 21 -12.47 0.34 16.57
N GLY A 22 -12.98 0.81 17.70
CA GLY A 22 -14.21 1.61 17.73
C GLY A 22 -15.48 0.77 17.60
N THR A 23 -16.63 1.38 17.92
CA THR A 23 -17.94 0.70 17.97
C THR A 23 -19.05 1.50 17.32
N GLY A 24 -18.71 2.52 16.54
CA GLY A 24 -19.69 3.38 15.88
C GLY A 24 -20.56 2.65 14.86
N PRO A 25 -21.73 3.21 14.50
CA PRO A 25 -22.65 2.61 13.54
C PRO A 25 -22.12 2.64 12.11
N THR A 26 -21.24 3.59 11.80
CA THR A 26 -20.60 3.71 10.48
C THR A 26 -19.21 3.09 10.53
N THR A 27 -18.95 2.19 9.58
CA THR A 27 -17.65 1.51 9.48
C THR A 27 -16.80 2.15 8.38
N VAL A 28 -15.55 2.46 8.72
CA VAL A 28 -14.50 2.87 7.77
C VAL A 28 -13.57 1.68 7.59
N MET A 29 -13.40 1.25 6.34
CA MET A 29 -12.48 0.17 5.98
C MET A 29 -11.22 0.77 5.37
N PHE A 30 -10.06 0.34 5.86
CA PHE A 30 -8.75 0.73 5.40
C PHE A 30 -8.12 -0.42 4.61
N LEU A 31 -7.73 -0.15 3.37
CA LEU A 31 -7.12 -1.12 2.48
C LEU A 31 -5.67 -0.73 2.23
N HIS A 32 -4.74 -1.63 2.50
CA HIS A 32 -3.31 -1.36 2.37
C HIS A 32 -2.79 -1.62 0.94
N GLY A 33 -1.61 -1.08 0.62
CA GLY A 33 -0.90 -1.31 -0.63
C GLY A 33 0.14 -2.43 -0.55
N PHE A 34 1.02 -2.47 -1.57
CA PHE A 34 2.16 -3.40 -1.59
C PHE A 34 3.18 -3.02 -0.53
N LEU A 35 3.69 -4.04 0.15
CA LEU A 35 4.55 -4.01 1.33
C LEU A 35 3.93 -3.37 2.58
N GLU A 36 2.76 -2.81 2.47
CA GLU A 36 1.98 -2.41 3.62
C GLU A 36 1.14 -3.59 4.13
N ILE A 37 0.57 -3.42 5.31
CA ILE A 37 -0.31 -4.34 6.00
C ILE A 37 -1.29 -3.51 6.84
N TRP A 38 -2.23 -4.12 7.54
CA TRP A 38 -3.14 -3.40 8.43
C TRP A 38 -2.43 -2.35 9.32
N TYR A 39 -1.18 -2.60 9.69
CA TYR A 39 -0.38 -1.77 10.60
C TYR A 39 -0.10 -0.36 10.07
N SER A 40 -0.03 -0.17 8.76
CA SER A 40 0.11 1.15 8.13
C SER A 40 -0.99 2.12 8.53
N TRP A 41 -2.17 1.60 8.81
CA TRP A 41 -3.36 2.37 9.14
C TRP A 41 -3.61 2.59 10.63
N ARG A 42 -2.71 2.11 11.52
CA ARG A 42 -2.90 2.15 12.97
C ARG A 42 -3.24 3.55 13.52
N HIS A 43 -2.62 4.58 12.99
CA HIS A 43 -2.85 5.97 13.42
C HIS A 43 -4.24 6.46 12.97
N GLN A 44 -4.59 6.21 11.71
CA GLN A 44 -5.88 6.57 11.14
C GLN A 44 -7.02 5.81 11.79
N MET A 45 -6.84 4.52 12.04
CA MET A 45 -7.82 3.68 12.74
C MET A 45 -8.17 4.24 14.12
N ILE A 46 -7.16 4.61 14.91
CA ILE A 46 -7.35 5.16 16.26
C ILE A 46 -8.05 6.53 16.18
N ALA A 47 -7.61 7.41 15.26
CA ALA A 47 -8.19 8.73 15.08
C ALA A 47 -9.68 8.65 14.71
N ILE A 48 -10.04 7.81 13.73
CA ILE A 48 -11.41 7.58 13.28
C ILE A 48 -12.27 6.95 14.40
N ALA A 49 -11.75 5.98 15.14
CA ALA A 49 -12.47 5.36 16.25
C ALA A 49 -12.80 6.35 17.36
N ASN A 50 -11.87 7.26 17.67
CA ASN A 50 -12.08 8.29 18.70
C ASN A 50 -13.16 9.33 18.32
N THR A 51 -13.55 9.40 17.05
CA THR A 51 -14.63 10.28 16.57
C THR A 51 -15.97 9.56 16.40
N GLY A 52 -16.10 8.33 16.91
CA GLY A 52 -17.36 7.61 16.96
C GLY A 52 -17.65 6.72 15.75
N TYR A 53 -16.65 6.43 14.93
CA TYR A 53 -16.74 5.44 13.86
C TYR A 53 -16.23 4.05 14.34
N LYS A 54 -16.54 3.04 13.56
CA LYS A 54 -15.83 1.77 13.60
C LYS A 54 -14.77 1.77 12.50
N ALA A 55 -13.53 1.45 12.84
CA ALA A 55 -12.42 1.31 11.90
C ALA A 55 -12.04 -0.16 11.75
N ILE A 56 -11.89 -0.64 10.52
CA ILE A 56 -11.41 -2.00 10.22
C ILE A 56 -10.31 -1.94 9.16
N ALA A 57 -9.26 -2.75 9.33
CA ALA A 57 -8.17 -2.90 8.38
C ALA A 57 -7.85 -4.39 8.19
N PRO A 58 -8.30 -5.01 7.10
CA PRO A 58 -7.91 -6.37 6.77
C PRO A 58 -6.49 -6.43 6.23
N ASP A 59 -5.79 -7.53 6.48
CA ASP A 59 -4.66 -7.95 5.66
C ASP A 59 -5.19 -8.71 4.44
N TYR A 60 -4.71 -8.38 3.24
CA TYR A 60 -5.05 -9.16 2.06
C TYR A 60 -4.51 -10.58 2.14
N ARG A 61 -5.05 -11.48 1.32
CA ARG A 61 -4.54 -12.85 1.20
C ARG A 61 -3.04 -12.86 0.97
N GLY A 62 -2.31 -13.63 1.80
CA GLY A 62 -0.85 -13.74 1.72
C GLY A 62 -0.07 -12.53 2.22
N TYR A 63 -0.75 -11.57 2.88
CA TYR A 63 -0.12 -10.47 3.58
C TYR A 63 -0.28 -10.62 5.09
N GLY A 64 0.69 -10.12 5.84
CA GLY A 64 0.64 -9.98 7.28
C GLY A 64 0.23 -11.27 8.01
N LEU A 65 -0.95 -11.25 8.60
CA LEU A 65 -1.48 -12.37 9.40
C LEU A 65 -2.53 -13.21 8.66
N SER A 66 -2.88 -12.85 7.41
CA SER A 66 -3.83 -13.61 6.58
C SER A 66 -3.22 -14.85 5.96
N ASP A 67 -4.05 -15.86 5.71
CA ASP A 67 -3.63 -17.07 5.02
C ASP A 67 -3.14 -16.78 3.60
N PRO A 68 -2.09 -17.45 3.12
CA PRO A 68 -1.71 -17.38 1.72
C PRO A 68 -2.72 -18.13 0.85
N PRO A 69 -2.96 -17.67 -0.39
CA PRO A 69 -3.79 -18.43 -1.33
C PRO A 69 -3.11 -19.75 -1.72
N PRO A 70 -3.86 -20.84 -1.94
CA PRO A 70 -3.29 -22.14 -2.31
C PRO A 70 -2.49 -22.10 -3.61
N GLU A 71 -2.90 -21.23 -4.54
CA GLU A 71 -2.28 -21.04 -5.85
C GLU A 71 -2.07 -19.54 -6.09
N PRO A 72 -0.98 -18.97 -5.54
CA PRO A 72 -0.70 -17.52 -5.65
C PRO A 72 -0.68 -17.03 -7.09
N GLU A 73 -0.20 -17.86 -8.02
CA GLU A 73 -0.11 -17.56 -9.46
C GLU A 73 -1.47 -17.43 -10.15
N LYS A 74 -2.54 -17.95 -9.54
CA LYS A 74 -3.91 -17.82 -10.03
C LYS A 74 -4.66 -16.65 -9.38
N THR A 75 -4.07 -16.03 -8.38
CA THR A 75 -4.66 -14.92 -7.69
C THR A 75 -4.64 -13.69 -8.58
N SER A 76 -5.81 -13.13 -8.88
CA SER A 76 -5.95 -11.89 -9.61
C SER A 76 -6.38 -10.78 -8.66
N HIS A 77 -5.89 -9.60 -8.91
CA HIS A 77 -6.27 -8.40 -8.17
C HIS A 77 -6.96 -7.44 -9.13
N VAL A 78 -8.24 -7.29 -8.99
CA VAL A 78 -9.05 -6.43 -9.85
C VAL A 78 -8.83 -4.95 -9.49
N ASP A 79 -8.58 -4.67 -8.23
CA ASP A 79 -8.79 -3.34 -7.68
C ASP A 79 -7.53 -2.51 -7.45
N PHE A 80 -6.35 -3.12 -7.56
CA PHE A 80 -5.08 -2.40 -7.37
C PHE A 80 -4.29 -2.18 -8.66
N VAL A 81 -4.83 -2.63 -9.74
CA VAL A 81 -4.04 -3.02 -10.91
C VAL A 81 -3.71 -1.87 -11.82
N ASP A 82 -4.66 -1.00 -12.09
CA ASP A 82 -4.49 -0.02 -13.17
C ASP A 82 -3.40 1.02 -12.84
N ASP A 83 -3.29 1.43 -11.59
CA ASP A 83 -2.28 2.42 -11.19
C ASP A 83 -0.86 1.82 -11.11
N MET A 84 -0.74 0.54 -10.72
CA MET A 84 0.56 -0.12 -10.61
C MET A 84 1.06 -0.71 -11.94
N VAL A 85 0.17 -0.95 -12.89
CA VAL A 85 0.54 -1.50 -14.21
C VAL A 85 1.42 -0.55 -14.97
N ALA A 86 1.01 0.70 -15.05
CA ALA A 86 1.78 1.76 -15.69
C ALA A 86 3.19 1.90 -15.07
N LEU A 87 3.28 1.64 -13.78
CA LEU A 87 4.50 1.73 -12.99
C LEU A 87 5.59 0.76 -13.43
N LEU A 88 5.25 -0.51 -13.58
CA LEU A 88 6.25 -1.54 -13.92
C LEU A 88 6.59 -1.56 -15.41
N ASP A 89 5.63 -1.21 -16.28
CA ASP A 89 5.86 -1.11 -17.70
C ASP A 89 6.76 0.09 -18.05
N ALA A 90 6.65 1.18 -17.29
CA ALA A 90 7.49 2.36 -17.47
C ALA A 90 8.93 2.18 -16.97
N LEU A 91 9.16 1.27 -16.02
CA LEU A 91 10.50 1.01 -15.46
C LEU A 91 11.30 -0.03 -16.24
N ASP A 92 10.73 -0.65 -17.29
CA ASP A 92 11.36 -1.72 -18.09
C ASP A 92 12.02 -2.80 -17.22
N ILE A 93 11.39 -3.08 -16.05
CA ILE A 93 11.86 -4.12 -15.13
C ILE A 93 11.55 -5.47 -15.77
N PRO A 94 12.56 -6.30 -16.05
CA PRO A 94 12.34 -7.61 -16.61
C PRO A 94 11.40 -8.40 -15.71
N LYS A 95 10.23 -8.78 -16.22
CA LYS A 95 9.20 -9.52 -15.49
C LYS A 95 9.55 -11.00 -15.46
N GLU A 96 10.74 -11.35 -14.98
CA GLU A 96 11.14 -12.74 -14.82
C GLU A 96 10.51 -13.31 -13.56
N PRO A 97 9.61 -14.33 -13.68
CA PRO A 97 9.06 -15.00 -12.53
C PRO A 97 10.17 -15.58 -11.64
N GLY A 98 10.13 -15.24 -10.34
CA GLY A 98 11.10 -15.73 -9.37
C GLY A 98 12.29 -14.80 -9.14
N ARG A 99 12.55 -13.80 -9.97
CA ARG A 99 13.69 -12.89 -9.79
C ARG A 99 13.54 -12.04 -8.52
N ALA A 100 12.41 -11.39 -8.35
CA ALA A 100 12.16 -10.58 -7.17
C ALA A 100 12.10 -11.42 -5.88
N GLU A 101 11.53 -12.63 -5.94
CA GLU A 101 11.54 -13.57 -4.82
C GLU A 101 12.95 -14.04 -4.47
N ALA A 102 13.79 -14.26 -5.46
CA ALA A 102 15.20 -14.62 -5.25
C ALA A 102 15.98 -13.45 -4.64
N ASP A 103 15.74 -12.22 -5.09
CA ASP A 103 16.35 -11.01 -4.54
C ASP A 103 15.95 -10.79 -3.08
N PHE A 104 14.67 -10.78 -2.77
CA PHE A 104 14.15 -10.60 -1.42
C PHE A 104 14.56 -11.76 -0.49
N GLY A 105 14.61 -12.97 -1.02
CA GLY A 105 15.03 -14.17 -0.30
C GLY A 105 16.52 -14.18 0.13
N ARG A 106 17.34 -13.24 -0.34
CA ARG A 106 18.73 -13.09 0.12
C ARG A 106 18.83 -12.47 1.52
N PHE A 107 17.76 -11.87 2.01
CA PHE A 107 17.74 -11.07 3.24
C PHE A 107 16.63 -11.53 4.18
N ASP A 108 16.79 -11.26 5.47
CA ASP A 108 15.69 -11.40 6.42
C ASP A 108 14.58 -10.37 6.15
N ALA A 109 13.39 -10.67 6.65
CA ALA A 109 12.22 -9.83 6.39
C ALA A 109 12.39 -8.39 6.87
N LYS A 110 13.09 -8.19 7.99
CA LYS A 110 13.35 -6.87 8.54
C LYS A 110 14.25 -6.04 7.62
N THR A 111 15.28 -6.65 7.05
CA THR A 111 16.17 -6.00 6.08
C THR A 111 15.43 -5.65 4.79
N VAL A 112 14.58 -6.53 4.28
CA VAL A 112 13.76 -6.24 3.09
C VAL A 112 12.84 -5.05 3.36
N VAL A 113 12.10 -5.05 4.45
CA VAL A 113 11.22 -3.94 4.86
C VAL A 113 12.02 -2.64 4.94
N ARG A 114 13.15 -2.65 5.67
CA ARG A 114 14.02 -1.49 5.78
C ARG A 114 14.39 -0.90 4.42
N ASN A 115 14.88 -1.74 3.51
CA ASN A 115 15.37 -1.29 2.22
C ASN A 115 14.25 -0.73 1.35
N ILE A 116 13.07 -1.33 1.38
CA ILE A 116 11.91 -0.84 0.62
C ILE A 116 11.42 0.51 1.16
N PHE A 117 11.29 0.66 2.49
CA PHE A 117 10.89 1.94 3.06
C PHE A 117 11.92 3.05 2.78
N ILE A 118 13.22 2.74 2.77
CA ILE A 118 14.26 3.70 2.37
C ILE A 118 14.13 4.09 0.89
N LEU A 119 13.94 3.12 0.00
CA LEU A 119 13.87 3.37 -1.45
C LEU A 119 12.62 4.17 -1.83
N PHE A 120 11.47 3.74 -1.36
CA PHE A 120 10.17 4.31 -1.77
C PHE A 120 9.82 5.60 -1.02
N SER A 121 10.61 5.99 -0.03
CA SER A 121 10.54 7.32 0.61
C SER A 121 11.34 8.39 -0.12
N LYS A 122 12.02 8.05 -1.21
CA LYS A 122 12.72 9.02 -2.06
C LYS A 122 11.76 9.60 -3.09
N SER A 123 12.02 10.82 -3.53
CA SER A 123 11.31 11.44 -4.65
C SER A 123 11.68 10.82 -6.01
N GLU A 124 12.75 10.05 -6.06
CA GLU A 124 13.22 9.31 -7.23
C GLU A 124 13.77 7.96 -6.81
N ILE A 125 13.31 6.89 -7.45
CA ILE A 125 13.84 5.54 -7.21
C ILE A 125 15.01 5.30 -8.18
N PRO A 126 16.21 4.92 -7.67
CA PRO A 126 17.31 4.56 -8.55
C PRO A 126 16.98 3.28 -9.32
N ILE A 127 17.42 3.23 -10.57
CA ILE A 127 17.28 2.05 -11.44
C ILE A 127 18.49 1.14 -11.20
N ALA A 128 18.22 -0.14 -10.90
CA ALA A 128 19.26 -1.15 -10.78
C ALA A 128 19.95 -1.38 -12.13
N LYS A 129 21.28 -1.49 -12.12
CA LYS A 129 22.06 -1.80 -13.32
C LYS A 129 21.88 -3.28 -13.70
N GLU A 130 22.43 -3.66 -14.85
CA GLU A 130 22.29 -5.02 -15.42
C GLU A 130 22.65 -6.17 -14.46
N ASN A 131 23.54 -5.93 -13.50
CA ASN A 131 23.99 -6.93 -12.53
C ASN A 131 23.66 -6.56 -11.08
N GLU A 132 22.71 -5.65 -10.87
CA GLU A 132 22.22 -5.22 -9.55
C GLU A 132 20.76 -5.63 -9.40
N GLU A 133 20.39 -6.00 -8.20
CA GLU A 133 19.01 -6.22 -7.80
C GLU A 133 18.49 -5.03 -6.97
N ILE A 134 17.17 -4.93 -6.80
CA ILE A 134 16.57 -3.80 -6.09
C ILE A 134 17.08 -3.69 -4.63
N MET A 135 17.34 -4.82 -3.98
CA MET A 135 17.86 -4.84 -2.61
C MET A 135 19.31 -4.36 -2.51
N ASP A 136 20.07 -4.37 -3.60
CA ASP A 136 21.47 -3.89 -3.65
C ASP A 136 21.53 -2.35 -3.73
N LEU A 137 20.42 -1.66 -3.99
CA LEU A 137 20.34 -0.20 -4.12
C LEU A 137 20.39 0.55 -2.78
N VAL A 138 20.37 -0.18 -1.67
CA VAL A 138 20.41 0.39 -0.33
C VAL A 138 21.64 -0.07 0.43
N GLU A 139 22.53 0.86 0.70
CA GLU A 139 23.70 0.60 1.55
C GLU A 139 23.26 0.27 2.99
N PRO A 140 23.95 -0.69 3.66
CA PRO A 140 23.62 -1.06 5.05
C PRO A 140 23.68 0.14 6.03
N SER A 141 24.50 1.14 5.75
CA SER A 141 24.67 2.35 6.55
C SER A 141 23.63 3.44 6.29
N THR A 142 22.78 3.29 5.26
CA THR A 142 21.75 4.28 4.96
C THR A 142 20.77 4.38 6.13
N PRO A 143 20.52 5.56 6.70
CA PRO A 143 19.58 5.70 7.81
C PRO A 143 18.13 5.45 7.34
N LEU A 144 17.29 5.06 8.29
CA LEU A 144 15.84 5.01 8.07
C LEU A 144 15.29 6.41 7.77
N PRO A 145 14.17 6.53 7.05
CA PRO A 145 13.43 7.78 6.98
C PRO A 145 13.13 8.29 8.40
N PRO A 146 13.23 9.59 8.69
CA PRO A 146 13.11 10.12 10.06
C PRO A 146 11.77 9.81 10.76
N TRP A 147 10.74 9.54 9.98
CA TRP A 147 9.40 9.21 10.45
C TRP A 147 9.16 7.71 10.66
N PHE A 148 10.05 6.83 10.15
CA PHE A 148 9.94 5.38 10.26
C PHE A 148 10.88 4.88 11.36
N THR A 149 10.32 4.41 12.47
CA THR A 149 11.08 4.04 13.66
C THR A 149 11.61 2.61 13.62
N ASP A 150 12.58 2.30 14.48
CA ASP A 150 13.04 0.92 14.69
C ASP A 150 11.91 -0.01 15.18
N GLU A 151 10.93 0.52 15.92
CA GLU A 151 9.77 -0.21 16.39
C GLU A 151 8.82 -0.54 15.23
N ASP A 152 8.56 0.42 14.34
CA ASP A 152 7.77 0.19 13.13
C ASP A 152 8.44 -0.86 12.24
N MET A 153 9.74 -0.72 12.01
CA MET A 153 10.53 -1.69 11.24
C MET A 153 10.48 -3.10 11.87
N ALA A 154 10.52 -3.21 13.19
CA ALA A 154 10.42 -4.49 13.88
C ALA A 154 9.01 -5.10 13.74
N ALA A 155 7.96 -4.27 13.82
CA ALA A 155 6.57 -4.72 13.66
C ALA A 155 6.31 -5.24 12.25
N TYR A 156 6.70 -4.49 11.22
CA TYR A 156 6.59 -4.92 9.82
C TYR A 156 7.43 -6.19 9.55
N GLY A 157 8.69 -6.21 10.02
CA GLY A 157 9.58 -7.36 9.86
C GLY A 157 9.00 -8.64 10.44
N ALA A 158 8.46 -8.59 11.67
CA ALA A 158 7.86 -9.76 12.32
C ALA A 158 6.61 -10.28 11.58
N LEU A 159 5.81 -9.39 10.99
CA LEU A 159 4.62 -9.78 10.24
C LEU A 159 5.01 -10.41 8.88
N TYR A 160 6.00 -9.84 8.19
CA TYR A 160 6.52 -10.42 6.95
C TYR A 160 7.36 -11.67 7.15
N GLU A 161 8.01 -11.85 8.30
CA GLU A 161 8.67 -13.11 8.63
C GLU A 161 7.67 -14.29 8.66
N LYS A 162 6.42 -13.99 9.06
CA LYS A 162 5.33 -14.96 9.06
C LYS A 162 4.76 -15.23 7.67
N SER A 163 4.42 -14.17 6.90
CA SER A 163 3.76 -14.29 5.59
C SER A 163 4.72 -14.55 4.44
N GLY A 164 5.98 -14.13 4.57
CA GLY A 164 6.91 -14.04 3.46
C GLY A 164 6.51 -12.96 2.45
N PHE A 165 7.26 -12.88 1.36
CA PHE A 165 7.03 -11.89 0.29
C PHE A 165 6.45 -12.51 -0.99
N GLN A 166 6.33 -13.83 -1.06
CA GLN A 166 5.96 -14.52 -2.30
C GLN A 166 4.61 -14.04 -2.86
N THR A 167 3.57 -14.00 -2.03
CA THR A 167 2.25 -13.53 -2.47
C THR A 167 2.26 -12.03 -2.75
N ALA A 168 2.91 -11.25 -1.91
CA ALA A 168 3.02 -9.79 -2.07
C ALA A 168 3.72 -9.42 -3.40
N LEU A 169 4.71 -10.20 -3.84
CA LEU A 169 5.38 -10.02 -5.13
C LEU A 169 4.57 -10.55 -6.34
N GLN A 170 3.63 -11.49 -6.13
CA GLN A 170 2.76 -11.98 -7.18
C GLN A 170 1.60 -11.00 -7.45
N VAL A 171 1.06 -10.42 -6.40
CA VAL A 171 -0.09 -9.52 -6.42
C VAL A 171 0.35 -8.17 -5.84
N PRO A 172 0.23 -7.05 -6.56
CA PRO A 172 -0.46 -6.86 -7.83
C PRO A 172 0.36 -7.20 -9.08
N TYR A 173 1.68 -7.24 -8.98
CA TYR A 173 2.60 -7.08 -10.11
C TYR A 173 2.47 -8.13 -11.23
N ARG A 174 2.25 -9.40 -10.92
CA ARG A 174 2.17 -10.47 -11.93
C ARG A 174 0.76 -10.83 -12.37
N SER A 175 -0.24 -10.46 -11.59
CA SER A 175 -1.64 -10.69 -11.94
C SER A 175 -2.19 -9.68 -12.96
N MET A 176 -1.45 -8.62 -13.20
CA MET A 176 -1.83 -7.47 -14.02
C MET A 176 -2.07 -7.78 -15.51
N HIS A 177 -1.50 -8.86 -16.02
CA HIS A 177 -1.70 -9.29 -17.41
C HIS A 177 -3.02 -10.06 -17.65
N LYS A 178 -3.77 -10.35 -16.59
CA LYS A 178 -5.07 -11.00 -16.73
C LYS A 178 -6.09 -9.94 -17.11
N HIS A 179 -6.55 -9.94 -18.35
CA HIS A 179 -7.63 -9.07 -18.82
C HIS A 179 -8.85 -9.20 -17.90
N LEU A 180 -9.24 -8.07 -17.35
CA LEU A 180 -10.43 -7.95 -16.53
C LEU A 180 -11.46 -7.20 -17.37
N ASP A 181 -12.45 -7.91 -17.88
CA ASP A 181 -13.66 -7.28 -18.42
C ASP A 181 -14.47 -6.71 -17.24
N ILE A 182 -14.16 -5.48 -16.83
CA ILE A 182 -14.98 -4.73 -15.87
C ILE A 182 -15.91 -3.82 -16.67
N PRO A 183 -17.16 -4.20 -16.85
CA PRO A 183 -18.13 -3.30 -17.47
C PRO A 183 -18.42 -2.13 -16.52
N ASN A 184 -18.26 -0.90 -16.98
CA ASN A 184 -18.46 0.33 -16.20
C ASN A 184 -17.49 0.50 -15.00
N SER A 185 -16.24 0.78 -15.28
CA SER A 185 -15.20 1.03 -14.27
C SER A 185 -15.29 2.38 -13.54
N LYS A 186 -16.43 3.12 -13.66
CA LYS A 186 -16.58 4.42 -13.02
C LYS A 186 -16.92 4.32 -11.54
N ILE A 187 -16.16 5.07 -10.73
CA ILE A 187 -16.43 5.25 -9.30
C ILE A 187 -17.28 6.51 -9.13
N GLU A 188 -18.60 6.35 -9.03
CA GLU A 188 -19.54 7.48 -8.96
C GLU A 188 -19.75 8.03 -7.53
N VAL A 189 -19.26 7.33 -6.51
CA VAL A 189 -19.29 7.83 -5.13
C VAL A 189 -18.24 8.92 -4.90
N PRO A 190 -18.41 9.79 -3.89
CA PRO A 190 -17.37 10.73 -3.50
C PRO A 190 -16.08 9.99 -3.17
N ALA A 191 -14.98 10.47 -3.72
CA ALA A 191 -13.66 9.92 -3.51
C ALA A 191 -12.65 11.04 -3.18
N MET A 192 -11.63 10.71 -2.40
CA MET A 192 -10.52 11.60 -2.09
C MET A 192 -9.20 10.88 -2.36
N LEU A 193 -8.32 11.53 -3.10
CA LEU A 193 -6.95 11.11 -3.34
C LEU A 193 -6.02 12.03 -2.57
N ILE A 194 -5.24 11.47 -1.65
CA ILE A 194 -4.19 12.18 -0.92
C ILE A 194 -2.85 11.69 -1.43
N MET A 195 -2.01 12.59 -1.93
CA MET A 195 -0.69 12.26 -2.46
C MET A 195 0.37 13.18 -1.87
N GLY A 196 1.57 12.64 -1.66
CA GLY A 196 2.74 13.48 -1.39
C GLY A 196 3.20 14.21 -2.64
N GLU A 197 3.62 15.48 -2.51
CA GLU A 197 4.19 16.25 -3.63
C GLU A 197 5.52 15.66 -4.11
N GLU A 198 6.25 14.99 -3.21
CA GLU A 198 7.53 14.31 -3.47
C GLU A 198 7.37 12.81 -3.72
N ASP A 199 6.15 12.33 -4.05
CA ASP A 199 5.94 10.93 -4.38
C ASP A 199 6.63 10.58 -5.71
N TYR A 200 7.48 9.56 -5.68
CA TYR A 200 8.20 9.09 -6.86
C TYR A 200 7.27 8.65 -8.00
N VAL A 201 6.02 8.32 -7.71
CA VAL A 201 5.00 7.96 -8.71
C VAL A 201 4.82 9.06 -9.75
N PHE A 202 5.01 10.32 -9.40
CA PHE A 202 4.98 11.44 -10.36
C PHE A 202 6.12 11.40 -11.40
N LYS A 203 7.19 10.64 -11.16
CA LYS A 203 8.30 10.51 -12.11
C LYS A 203 8.05 9.47 -13.22
N PHE A 204 6.95 8.70 -13.09
CA PHE A 204 6.58 7.79 -14.18
C PHE A 204 6.03 8.55 -15.38
N PRO A 205 6.40 8.14 -16.60
CA PRO A 205 5.94 8.82 -17.81
C PRO A 205 4.42 8.96 -17.88
N GLY A 206 3.94 10.20 -17.95
CA GLY A 206 2.53 10.54 -18.07
C GLY A 206 1.71 10.52 -16.77
N MET A 207 2.25 9.99 -15.67
CA MET A 207 1.49 9.85 -14.42
C MET A 207 1.15 11.21 -13.80
N GLU A 208 2.12 12.11 -13.71
CA GLU A 208 1.89 13.45 -13.17
C GLU A 208 0.83 14.20 -13.98
N ASP A 209 0.94 14.16 -15.31
CA ASP A 209 -0.03 14.79 -16.21
C ASP A 209 -1.42 14.18 -16.03
N HIS A 210 -1.53 12.86 -16.00
CA HIS A 210 -2.80 12.14 -15.81
C HIS A 210 -3.52 12.55 -14.52
N ILE A 211 -2.78 12.65 -13.41
CA ILE A 211 -3.35 13.02 -12.11
C ILE A 211 -3.63 14.52 -12.04
N ARG A 212 -2.67 15.39 -12.39
CA ARG A 212 -2.78 16.84 -12.21
C ARG A 212 -3.69 17.50 -13.25
N SER A 213 -3.82 16.96 -14.44
CA SER A 213 -4.78 17.45 -15.45
C SER A 213 -6.23 17.18 -15.05
N GLY A 214 -6.43 16.25 -14.13
CA GLY A 214 -7.76 15.79 -13.73
C GLY A 214 -8.36 14.75 -14.68
N GLU A 215 -7.58 14.17 -15.59
CA GLU A 215 -8.02 13.09 -16.48
C GLU A 215 -8.57 11.90 -15.69
N VAL A 216 -7.99 11.61 -14.53
CA VAL A 216 -8.48 10.59 -13.57
C VAL A 216 -9.97 10.79 -13.18
N LYS A 217 -10.50 12.02 -13.27
CA LYS A 217 -11.92 12.31 -13.02
C LYS A 217 -12.85 11.77 -14.10
N THR A 218 -12.33 11.31 -15.23
CA THR A 218 -13.13 10.61 -16.23
C THR A 218 -13.69 9.31 -15.66
N ASP A 219 -12.90 8.63 -14.83
CA ASP A 219 -13.28 7.36 -14.19
C ASP A 219 -13.79 7.57 -12.75
N VAL A 220 -13.38 8.66 -12.10
CA VAL A 220 -13.80 9.04 -10.75
C VAL A 220 -14.34 10.48 -10.74
N PRO A 221 -15.56 10.73 -11.25
CA PRO A 221 -16.07 12.08 -11.47
C PRO A 221 -16.15 12.95 -10.22
N ARG A 222 -16.28 12.35 -9.03
CA ARG A 222 -16.41 13.03 -7.74
C ARG A 222 -15.12 12.96 -6.91
N LEU A 223 -13.96 12.94 -7.59
CA LEU A 223 -12.65 12.89 -6.94
C LEU A 223 -12.25 14.29 -6.45
N GLU A 224 -11.90 14.36 -5.18
CA GLU A 224 -11.13 15.43 -4.55
C GLU A 224 -9.68 15.00 -4.46
N THR A 225 -8.74 15.80 -4.98
CA THR A 225 -7.31 15.49 -4.91
C THR A 225 -6.62 16.50 -4.00
N ILE A 226 -5.87 16.01 -3.04
CA ILE A 226 -5.12 16.80 -2.07
C ILE A 226 -3.65 16.39 -2.14
N TYR A 227 -2.78 17.40 -2.25
CA TYR A 227 -1.34 17.20 -2.24
C TYR A 227 -0.78 17.64 -0.90
N VAL A 228 0.05 16.79 -0.30
CA VAL A 228 0.74 17.09 0.96
C VAL A 228 2.16 17.55 0.62
N PRO A 229 2.51 18.81 0.88
CA PRO A 229 3.88 19.29 0.69
C PRO A 229 4.87 18.42 1.47
N GLU A 230 6.08 18.20 0.91
CA GLU A 230 7.12 17.34 1.49
C GLU A 230 6.69 15.86 1.73
N GLY A 231 5.45 15.50 1.40
CA GLY A 231 4.97 14.13 1.48
C GLY A 231 5.62 13.25 0.41
N THR A 232 6.02 12.06 0.79
CA THR A 232 6.53 11.02 -0.11
C THR A 232 5.47 9.94 -0.34
N HIS A 233 5.83 8.78 -0.84
CA HIS A 233 4.90 7.69 -1.15
C HIS A 233 4.08 7.22 0.06
N PHE A 234 4.70 7.17 1.23
CA PHE A 234 4.05 6.72 2.48
C PHE A 234 3.48 7.90 3.28
N VAL A 235 2.71 8.77 2.62
CA VAL A 235 2.22 10.02 3.20
C VAL A 235 1.42 9.84 4.48
N GLN A 236 0.66 8.74 4.62
CA GLN A 236 -0.13 8.43 5.80
C GLN A 236 0.71 8.01 7.01
N GLU A 237 1.90 7.48 6.78
CA GLU A 237 2.87 7.14 7.82
C GLU A 237 3.73 8.36 8.18
N GLN A 238 4.09 9.16 7.18
CA GLN A 238 4.95 10.32 7.32
C GLN A 238 4.24 11.50 8.00
N PHE A 239 2.97 11.74 7.67
CA PHE A 239 2.15 12.84 8.17
C PHE A 239 0.80 12.35 8.72
N PRO A 240 0.79 11.46 9.73
CA PRO A 240 -0.44 10.82 10.17
C PRO A 240 -1.50 11.80 10.66
N ASP A 241 -1.11 12.86 11.39
CA ASP A 241 -2.05 13.84 11.92
C ASP A 241 -2.74 14.64 10.80
N GLN A 242 -1.98 15.07 9.79
CA GLN A 242 -2.52 15.78 8.64
C GLN A 242 -3.46 14.89 7.81
N VAL A 243 -3.08 13.65 7.56
CA VAL A 243 -3.93 12.69 6.83
C VAL A 243 -5.20 12.39 7.63
N ASN A 244 -5.10 12.25 8.94
CA ASN A 244 -6.26 12.06 9.82
C ASN A 244 -7.25 13.23 9.74
N GLU A 245 -6.76 14.48 9.77
CA GLU A 245 -7.59 15.68 9.65
C GLU A 245 -8.33 15.72 8.31
N LEU A 246 -7.64 15.42 7.21
CA LEU A 246 -8.23 15.35 5.88
C LEU A 246 -9.32 14.28 5.79
N LEU A 247 -9.04 13.07 6.30
CA LEU A 247 -10.01 11.98 6.33
C LEU A 247 -11.26 12.34 7.14
N LEU A 248 -11.08 12.89 8.33
CA LEU A 248 -12.19 13.31 9.19
C LEU A 248 -13.04 14.40 8.55
N THR A 249 -12.40 15.39 7.92
CA THR A 249 -13.08 16.46 7.18
C THR A 249 -13.90 15.88 6.02
N PHE A 250 -13.31 14.99 5.25
CA PHE A 250 -13.99 14.32 4.13
C PHE A 250 -15.21 13.53 4.60
N LEU A 251 -15.07 12.72 5.65
CA LEU A 251 -16.17 11.91 6.21
C LEU A 251 -17.30 12.80 6.75
N ASN A 252 -16.97 13.81 7.54
CA ASN A 252 -17.96 14.71 8.14
C ASN A 252 -18.74 15.55 7.10
N SER A 253 -18.13 15.83 5.95
CA SER A 253 -18.80 16.56 4.86
C SER A 253 -19.82 15.71 4.08
N ARG A 254 -19.94 14.41 4.37
CA ARG A 254 -20.77 13.44 3.65
C ARG A 254 -21.92 12.86 4.50
N ILE A 255 -21.92 13.17 5.79
CA ILE A 255 -23.01 12.87 6.71
C ILE A 255 -23.96 14.05 6.76
#